data_dfdf4e5ad9d6cc3200ada0c30db83bc3
#
_entry.id   dfdf4e5ad9d6cc3200ada0c30db83bc3
#
_cell.length_a   1.000
_cell.length_b   1.000
_cell.length_c   1.000
_cell.angle_alpha   90.00
_cell.angle_beta   90.00
_cell.angle_gamma   90.00
#
_symmetry.space_group_name_H-M   'P 1'
#
loop_
_entity.id
_entity.type
_entity.pdbx_description
1 polymer ?
#
loop_
_entity_poly.entity_id
_entity_poly.type
_entity_poly.pdbx_seq_one_letter_code
_entity_poly.pdbx_strand_id
1 'polypeptide(L)'
;MRASASKPTILVVDDTPDNIYLLRAVLEDDYRTKIAVNGERALKIAASGDQPDLILLDIMMPGMSGYDVCRALKADPATAGIPVIFVTAMSEVADEQLGLALGAVDYITKPISAPIVL
;
A
#
# COMPACT_ATOMS: atom_id res chain seq x y z
N MET A 1 8.17 -16.85 -19.88
CA MET A 1 7.61 -15.56 -19.72
C MET A 1 6.45 -15.61 -18.72
N ARG A 2 6.23 -14.54 -18.10
CA ARG A 2 5.08 -14.48 -17.27
C ARG A 2 3.84 -14.70 -18.13
N ALA A 3 3.04 -15.63 -17.76
CA ALA A 3 1.87 -15.91 -18.54
C ALA A 3 0.98 -14.67 -18.61
N SER A 4 0.28 -14.50 -19.71
CA SER A 4 -0.66 -13.41 -19.85
C SER A 4 -1.73 -13.42 -18.77
N ALA A 5 -1.93 -14.56 -18.14
CA ALA A 5 -2.89 -14.68 -17.04
C ALA A 5 -2.37 -14.09 -15.74
N SER A 6 -1.08 -13.82 -15.67
CA SER A 6 -0.46 -13.37 -14.42
C SER A 6 -0.54 -11.87 -14.32
N LYS A 7 -1.28 -11.37 -13.35
CA LYS A 7 -1.38 -9.94 -13.07
C LYS A 7 -0.45 -9.58 -11.93
N PRO A 8 0.09 -8.35 -11.89
CA PRO A 8 0.82 -7.89 -10.72
C PRO A 8 -0.10 -7.88 -9.50
N THR A 9 0.50 -8.09 -8.34
CA THR A 9 -0.23 -8.12 -7.07
C THR A 9 0.01 -6.83 -6.31
N ILE A 10 -1.08 -6.21 -5.86
CA ILE A 10 -1.01 -5.01 -5.03
C ILE A 10 -1.57 -5.34 -3.66
N LEU A 11 -0.79 -5.03 -2.63
CA LEU A 11 -1.24 -5.14 -1.25
C LEU A 11 -1.86 -3.81 -0.84
N VAL A 12 -3.13 -3.84 -0.47
CA VAL A 12 -3.84 -2.66 0.04
C VAL A 12 -3.88 -2.74 1.55
N VAL A 13 -3.31 -1.76 2.22
CA VAL A 13 -3.24 -1.69 3.69
C VAL A 13 -4.05 -0.50 4.16
N ASP A 14 -5.20 -0.77 4.76
CA ASP A 14 -6.11 0.26 5.25
C ASP A 14 -7.04 -0.38 6.27
N ASP A 15 -7.38 0.36 7.32
CA ASP A 15 -8.28 -0.15 8.36
C ASP A 15 -9.74 0.20 8.10
N THR A 16 -10.03 0.93 7.03
CA THR A 16 -11.37 1.39 6.71
C THR A 16 -11.96 0.55 5.57
N PRO A 17 -13.02 -0.22 5.82
CA PRO A 17 -13.58 -1.10 4.78
C PRO A 17 -14.01 -0.37 3.52
N ASP A 18 -14.54 0.85 3.64
CA ASP A 18 -14.97 1.62 2.47
C ASP A 18 -13.81 1.94 1.54
N ASN A 19 -12.66 2.29 2.10
CA ASN A 19 -11.47 2.58 1.30
C ASN A 19 -10.95 1.32 0.62
N ILE A 20 -10.96 0.20 1.33
CA ILE A 20 -10.54 -1.08 0.78
C ILE A 20 -11.43 -1.46 -0.39
N TYR A 21 -12.74 -1.35 -0.21
CA TYR A 21 -13.69 -1.69 -1.27
C TYR A 21 -13.46 -0.84 -2.51
N LEU A 22 -13.27 0.47 -2.30
CA LEU A 22 -13.07 1.41 -3.40
C LEU A 22 -11.79 1.10 -4.18
N LEU A 23 -10.70 0.87 -3.47
CA LEU A 23 -9.42 0.54 -4.11
C LEU A 23 -9.48 -0.77 -4.86
N ARG A 24 -10.11 -1.80 -4.27
CA ARG A 24 -10.26 -3.06 -4.96
C ARG A 24 -11.06 -2.91 -6.25
N ALA A 25 -12.14 -2.14 -6.20
CA ALA A 25 -12.99 -1.94 -7.37
C ALA A 25 -12.21 -1.28 -8.51
N VAL A 26 -11.34 -0.34 -8.18
CA VAL A 26 -10.53 0.36 -9.18
C VAL A 26 -9.45 -0.54 -9.77
N LEU A 27 -8.87 -1.43 -8.95
CA LEU A 27 -7.68 -2.17 -9.33
C LEU A 27 -7.95 -3.57 -9.89
N GLU A 28 -9.11 -4.15 -9.60
CA GLU A 28 -9.32 -5.59 -9.81
C GLU A 28 -9.24 -6.05 -11.25
N ASP A 29 -9.49 -5.16 -12.21
CA ASP A 29 -9.40 -5.54 -13.62
C ASP A 29 -7.97 -5.77 -14.08
N ASP A 30 -7.02 -5.02 -13.52
CA ASP A 30 -5.64 -5.02 -13.97
C ASP A 30 -4.68 -5.66 -13.00
N TYR A 31 -5.09 -5.85 -11.74
CA TYR A 31 -4.21 -6.32 -10.67
C TYR A 31 -4.90 -7.34 -9.79
N ARG A 32 -4.09 -8.25 -9.23
CA ARG A 32 -4.56 -9.06 -8.10
C ARG A 32 -4.39 -8.22 -6.85
N THR A 33 -5.35 -8.28 -5.95
CA THR A 33 -5.28 -7.49 -4.72
C THR A 33 -5.23 -8.40 -3.50
N LYS A 34 -4.36 -8.04 -2.56
CA LYS A 34 -4.33 -8.60 -1.22
C LYS A 34 -4.67 -7.49 -0.26
N ILE A 35 -5.30 -7.84 0.86
CA ILE A 35 -5.80 -6.85 1.81
C ILE A 35 -5.18 -7.10 3.17
N ALA A 36 -4.70 -6.03 3.81
CA ALA A 36 -4.29 -6.07 5.20
C ALA A 36 -5.01 -4.93 5.93
N VAL A 37 -5.63 -5.25 7.05
CA VAL A 37 -6.43 -4.27 7.79
C VAL A 37 -5.63 -3.60 8.92
N ASN A 38 -4.38 -4.00 9.09
CA ASN A 38 -3.48 -3.36 10.04
C ASN A 38 -2.03 -3.60 9.63
N GLY A 39 -1.11 -2.94 10.34
CA GLY A 39 0.31 -2.99 10.00
C GLY A 39 0.93 -4.36 10.17
N GLU A 40 0.58 -5.07 11.22
CA GLU A 40 1.15 -6.39 11.49
C GLU A 40 0.80 -7.38 10.38
N ARG A 41 -0.45 -7.34 9.92
CA ARG A 41 -0.87 -8.19 8.81
C ARG A 41 -0.14 -7.82 7.54
N ALA A 42 0.04 -6.52 7.31
CA ALA A 42 0.76 -6.04 6.13
C ALA A 42 2.18 -6.59 6.09
N LEU A 43 2.87 -6.56 7.23
CA LEU A 43 4.24 -7.07 7.30
C LEU A 43 4.30 -8.57 7.05
N LYS A 44 3.34 -9.32 7.58
CA LYS A 44 3.28 -10.77 7.37
C LYS A 44 3.06 -11.10 5.89
N ILE A 45 2.14 -10.40 5.24
CA ILE A 45 1.85 -10.64 3.83
C ILE A 45 3.04 -10.26 2.97
N ALA A 46 3.67 -9.13 3.27
CA ALA A 46 4.82 -8.68 2.49
C ALA A 46 6.01 -9.62 2.59
N ALA A 47 6.17 -10.28 3.73
CA ALA A 47 7.27 -11.21 3.95
C ALA A 47 6.96 -12.65 3.52
N SER A 48 5.74 -12.91 3.08
CA SER A 48 5.32 -14.25 2.67
C SER A 48 5.99 -14.66 1.34
N GLY A 49 5.83 -15.93 0.97
CA GLY A 49 6.40 -16.44 -0.27
C GLY A 49 5.77 -15.86 -1.53
N ASP A 50 4.58 -15.27 -1.42
CA ASP A 50 3.89 -14.64 -2.54
C ASP A 50 3.83 -13.14 -2.29
N GLN A 51 4.98 -12.50 -2.43
CA GLN A 51 5.12 -11.08 -2.12
C GLN A 51 4.35 -10.19 -3.10
N PRO A 52 3.80 -9.06 -2.62
CA PRO A 52 3.18 -8.10 -3.54
C PRO A 52 4.23 -7.37 -4.37
N ASP A 53 3.79 -6.87 -5.52
CA ASP A 53 4.64 -6.09 -6.40
C ASP A 53 4.61 -4.61 -6.03
N LEU A 54 3.60 -4.19 -5.28
CA LEU A 54 3.41 -2.81 -4.84
C LEU A 54 2.55 -2.81 -3.60
N ILE A 55 2.79 -1.86 -2.69
CA ILE A 55 1.99 -1.70 -1.48
C ILE A 55 1.36 -0.31 -1.48
N LEU A 56 0.02 -0.26 -1.39
CA LEU A 56 -0.72 0.97 -1.13
C LEU A 56 -0.99 1.01 0.36
N LEU A 57 -0.49 2.02 1.04
CA LEU A 57 -0.38 2.02 2.50
C LEU A 57 -1.02 3.27 3.09
N ASP A 58 -2.08 3.06 3.87
CA ASP A 58 -2.71 4.14 4.63
C ASP A 58 -1.77 4.57 5.75
N ILE A 59 -1.72 5.86 6.03
CA ILE A 59 -0.86 6.40 7.09
C ILE A 59 -1.56 6.30 8.44
N MET A 60 -2.82 6.72 8.50
CA MET A 60 -3.55 6.81 9.76
C MET A 60 -4.26 5.51 10.07
N MET A 61 -3.61 4.67 10.86
CA MET A 61 -4.19 3.42 11.32
C MET A 61 -3.96 3.28 12.83
N PRO A 62 -4.90 2.67 13.56
CA PRO A 62 -4.71 2.43 14.99
C PRO A 62 -3.50 1.52 15.23
N GLY A 63 -2.79 1.78 16.30
CA GLY A 63 -1.61 1.00 16.66
C GLY A 63 -0.44 1.36 15.77
N MET A 64 -0.10 0.48 14.84
CA MET A 64 1.03 0.69 13.95
C MET A 64 0.62 1.60 12.78
N SER A 65 1.24 2.78 12.68
CA SER A 65 0.93 3.71 11.58
C SER A 65 1.54 3.25 10.27
N GLY A 66 1.11 3.88 9.17
CA GLY A 66 1.71 3.60 7.86
C GLY A 66 3.19 3.91 7.82
N TYR A 67 3.63 4.96 8.52
CA TYR A 67 5.05 5.26 8.60
C TYR A 67 5.82 4.15 9.28
N ASP A 68 5.27 3.58 10.36
CA ASP A 68 5.91 2.46 11.06
C ASP A 68 6.03 1.25 10.15
N VAL A 69 4.97 0.96 9.38
CA VAL A 69 4.98 -0.16 8.44
C VAL A 69 6.06 0.05 7.37
N CYS A 70 6.11 1.24 6.80
CA CYS A 70 7.10 1.55 5.77
C CYS A 70 8.51 1.40 6.31
N ARG A 71 8.76 1.91 7.51
CA ARG A 71 10.07 1.81 8.14
C ARG A 71 10.46 0.36 8.33
N ALA A 72 9.53 -0.46 8.82
CA ALA A 72 9.80 -1.88 9.03
C ALA A 72 10.06 -2.62 7.72
N LEU A 73 9.29 -2.30 6.66
CA LEU A 73 9.50 -2.91 5.35
C LEU A 73 10.88 -2.59 4.80
N LYS A 74 11.32 -1.33 4.94
CA LYS A 74 12.60 -0.91 4.40
C LYS A 74 13.78 -1.41 5.23
N ALA A 75 13.56 -1.75 6.49
CA ALA A 75 14.59 -2.30 7.36
C ALA A 75 14.87 -3.78 7.10
N ASP A 76 13.95 -4.49 6.46
CA ASP A 76 14.08 -5.92 6.21
C ASP A 76 14.50 -6.14 4.75
N PRO A 77 15.68 -6.75 4.50
CA PRO A 77 16.14 -6.98 3.12
C PRO A 77 15.13 -7.75 2.27
N ALA A 78 14.33 -8.62 2.88
CA ALA A 78 13.35 -9.42 2.14
C ALA A 78 12.22 -8.58 1.58
N THR A 79 11.93 -7.41 2.18
CA THR A 79 10.81 -6.56 1.76
C THR A 79 11.24 -5.17 1.30
N ALA A 80 12.51 -4.81 1.51
CA ALA A 80 12.97 -3.45 1.24
C ALA A 80 12.81 -3.02 -0.22
N GLY A 81 12.81 -3.97 -1.14
CA GLY A 81 12.68 -3.67 -2.56
C GLY A 81 11.24 -3.47 -3.04
N ILE A 82 10.24 -3.73 -2.20
CA ILE A 82 8.85 -3.57 -2.61
C ILE A 82 8.48 -2.09 -2.60
N PRO A 83 8.03 -1.52 -3.72
CA PRO A 83 7.64 -0.10 -3.75
C PRO A 83 6.43 0.16 -2.86
N VAL A 84 6.44 1.30 -2.19
CA VAL A 84 5.34 1.72 -1.30
C VAL A 84 4.81 3.06 -1.77
N ILE A 85 3.48 3.14 -1.90
CA ILE A 85 2.78 4.39 -2.16
C ILE A 85 1.87 4.66 -0.99
N PHE A 86 2.03 5.82 -0.35
CA PHE A 86 1.14 6.20 0.74
C PHE A 86 -0.19 6.71 0.19
N VAL A 87 -1.28 6.31 0.84
CA VAL A 87 -2.61 6.81 0.55
C VAL A 87 -3.05 7.60 1.78
N THR A 88 -3.15 8.92 1.66
CA THR A 88 -3.30 9.79 2.81
C THR A 88 -4.43 10.80 2.63
N ALA A 89 -4.96 11.31 3.74
CA ALA A 89 -5.97 12.36 3.70
C ALA A 89 -5.31 13.69 3.29
N MET A 90 -6.10 14.59 2.69
CA MET A 90 -5.57 15.88 2.26
C MET A 90 -4.94 16.67 3.39
N SER A 91 -5.48 16.52 4.60
CA SER A 91 -4.97 17.23 5.76
C SER A 91 -3.55 16.81 6.14
N GLU A 92 -3.02 15.76 5.51
CA GLU A 92 -1.71 15.23 5.86
C GLU A 92 -0.65 15.51 4.80
N VAL A 93 -0.91 16.46 3.93
CA VAL A 93 0.05 16.82 2.88
C VAL A 93 1.40 17.23 3.47
N ALA A 94 1.40 17.84 4.65
CA ALA A 94 2.65 18.26 5.29
C ALA A 94 3.59 17.10 5.61
N ASP A 95 3.05 15.88 5.71
CA ASP A 95 3.85 14.70 6.03
C ASP A 95 4.45 14.03 4.81
N GLU A 96 4.22 14.58 3.63
CA GLU A 96 4.70 14.00 2.38
C GLU A 96 6.21 13.81 2.38
N GLN A 97 6.95 14.82 2.85
CA GLN A 97 8.39 14.73 2.89
C GLN A 97 8.88 13.62 3.80
N LEU A 98 8.21 13.41 4.92
CA LEU A 98 8.57 12.35 5.84
C LEU A 98 8.40 10.98 5.18
N GLY A 99 7.26 10.78 4.49
CA GLY A 99 7.01 9.52 3.83
C GLY A 99 8.04 9.22 2.75
N LEU A 100 8.38 10.23 1.95
CA LEU A 100 9.39 10.04 0.91
C LEU A 100 10.76 9.77 1.52
N ALA A 101 11.09 10.42 2.63
CA ALA A 101 12.34 10.18 3.34
C ALA A 101 12.43 8.76 3.90
N LEU A 102 11.28 8.12 4.17
CA LEU A 102 11.23 6.75 4.65
C LEU A 102 11.29 5.72 3.52
N GLY A 103 11.35 6.17 2.28
CA GLY A 103 11.52 5.28 1.14
C GLY A 103 10.27 5.04 0.31
N ALA A 104 9.19 5.76 0.56
CA ALA A 104 8.01 5.68 -0.30
C ALA A 104 8.32 6.29 -1.66
N VAL A 105 7.67 5.77 -2.70
CA VAL A 105 7.91 6.26 -4.06
C VAL A 105 6.90 7.32 -4.47
N ASP A 106 5.74 7.40 -3.80
CA ASP A 106 4.72 8.37 -4.18
C ASP A 106 3.65 8.50 -3.10
N TYR A 107 2.71 9.41 -3.33
CA TYR A 107 1.54 9.66 -2.49
C TYR A 107 0.29 9.70 -3.34
N ILE A 108 -0.82 9.23 -2.78
CA ILE A 108 -2.15 9.41 -3.36
C ILE A 108 -3.01 10.04 -2.28
N THR A 109 -3.70 11.12 -2.62
CA THR A 109 -4.53 11.83 -1.65
C THR A 109 -5.97 11.32 -1.67
N LYS A 110 -6.54 11.07 -0.50
CA LYS A 110 -7.95 10.71 -0.37
C LYS A 110 -8.81 11.96 -0.51
N PRO A 111 -10.07 11.86 -0.93
CA PRO A 111 -10.75 10.64 -1.33
C PRO A 111 -10.29 10.13 -2.69
N ILE A 112 -10.32 8.81 -2.85
CA ILE A 112 -9.87 8.16 -4.07
C ILE A 112 -11.06 8.01 -5.01
N SER A 113 -10.85 8.36 -6.29
CA SER A 113 -11.85 8.08 -7.31
C SER A 113 -11.15 7.43 -8.49
N ALA A 114 -11.89 6.64 -9.27
CA ALA A 114 -11.32 5.90 -10.38
C ALA A 114 -10.53 6.78 -11.36
N PRO A 115 -11.05 7.94 -11.78
CA PRO A 115 -10.31 8.80 -12.73
C PRO A 115 -8.97 9.28 -12.17
N ILE A 116 -8.85 9.42 -10.86
CA ILE A 116 -7.62 9.91 -10.26
C ILE A 116 -6.57 8.82 -10.19
N VAL A 117 -7.00 7.61 -9.89
CA VAL A 117 -6.08 6.49 -9.72
C VAL A 117 -5.57 5.97 -11.06
N LEU A 118 -6.43 6.04 -12.06
CA LEU A 118 -6.09 5.57 -13.38
C LEU A 118 -5.17 6.57 -14.10
#